data_4dee6bdca3b53e047f68e7e4ec0321b1
#
_entry.id   4dee6bdca3b53e047f68e7e4ec0321b1
#
_cell.length_a   1.000
_cell.length_b   1.000
_cell.length_c   1.000
_cell.angle_alpha   90.00
_cell.angle_beta   90.00
_cell.angle_gamma   90.00
#
_symmetry.space_group_name_H-M   'P 1'
#
loop_
_entity.id
_entity.type
_entity.pdbx_description
1 polymer ?
#
loop_
_entity_poly.entity_id
_entity_poly.type
_entity_poly.pdbx_seq_one_letter_code
_entity_poly.pdbx_strand_id
1 'polypeptide(L)'
;MKSRQNSRTFTIIFLGMLSAFGPFVMDMYLPTLPTMTGYFNTSSSMVQLGLTASMIGLAAGQLVFGPVSDKFGRRSSLLAAMILFLLSTAGCILSETILQFVALRLVQGIAGAGGVVISRSIAADKYAGHELAAMLAIIGAINGIATVAAPIAGGTLSEIGGWHGIFCFLLFLGVILLAGSFHFNESLSSEQRASMRWSNVFRRFRTVTRNRQYLCYILQYGLTMGVLFANIASAPFIMQQHYGLSPMEFSLCFGANAIAMVISSTVAVRFRNMKDALGFGSSAMLLLSTVLFVALYLGCNFWIYETLAFCLLAMVGMTFTASSALAMDCERTNAGIASALLGAIGFAFGGIVSPLAGLGNILHTAGLLFLAGSLLSHLCANYALARHNSTRRITDEIFYMLRRASASTRILRK
;
A
#
# COMPACT_ATOMS: atom_id res chain seq x y z
N MET A 1 -31.55 -15.29 -20.43
CA MET A 1 -30.28 -15.33 -21.21
C MET A 1 -29.16 -15.70 -20.27
N LYS A 2 -28.50 -16.86 -20.43
CA LYS A 2 -27.27 -17.20 -19.67
C LYS A 2 -26.22 -16.17 -20.05
N SER A 3 -25.82 -15.32 -19.12
CA SER A 3 -24.70 -14.38 -19.29
C SER A 3 -23.46 -15.21 -19.64
N ARG A 4 -22.84 -14.91 -20.79
CA ARG A 4 -21.62 -15.55 -21.26
C ARG A 4 -20.53 -15.25 -20.21
N GLN A 5 -20.19 -16.22 -19.38
CA GLN A 5 -19.15 -16.03 -18.36
C GLN A 5 -17.78 -15.86 -19.03
N ASN A 6 -17.00 -14.89 -18.54
CA ASN A 6 -15.62 -14.75 -19.00
C ASN A 6 -14.81 -16.01 -18.63
N SER A 7 -13.84 -16.37 -19.47
CA SER A 7 -12.97 -17.51 -19.21
C SER A 7 -12.17 -17.30 -17.91
N ARG A 8 -11.80 -18.38 -17.25
CA ARG A 8 -11.00 -18.35 -16.01
C ARG A 8 -9.64 -17.65 -16.26
N THR A 9 -8.99 -17.97 -17.37
CA THR A 9 -7.71 -17.37 -17.77
C THR A 9 -7.82 -15.86 -17.97
N PHE A 10 -8.83 -15.40 -18.73
CA PHE A 10 -9.09 -13.97 -18.88
C PHE A 10 -9.28 -13.29 -17.53
N THR A 11 -10.09 -13.90 -16.66
CA THR A 11 -10.36 -13.33 -15.32
C THR A 11 -9.08 -13.20 -14.50
N ILE A 12 -8.21 -14.22 -14.45
CA ILE A 12 -6.94 -14.18 -13.72
C ILE A 12 -6.04 -13.07 -14.24
N ILE A 13 -5.80 -13.04 -15.56
CA ILE A 13 -4.92 -12.04 -16.19
C ILE A 13 -5.47 -10.62 -15.96
N PHE A 14 -6.75 -10.43 -16.21
CA PHE A 14 -7.40 -9.13 -16.10
C PHE A 14 -7.38 -8.59 -14.66
N LEU A 15 -7.77 -9.41 -13.66
CA LEU A 15 -7.73 -9.00 -12.27
C LEU A 15 -6.31 -8.78 -11.77
N GLY A 16 -5.35 -9.59 -12.22
CA GLY A 16 -3.94 -9.42 -11.94
C GLY A 16 -3.41 -8.08 -12.49
N MET A 17 -3.70 -7.76 -13.75
CA MET A 17 -3.30 -6.48 -14.36
C MET A 17 -3.95 -5.28 -13.67
N LEU A 18 -5.24 -5.35 -13.31
CA LEU A 18 -5.92 -4.31 -12.54
C LEU A 18 -5.28 -4.08 -11.16
N SER A 19 -4.83 -5.14 -10.49
CA SER A 19 -4.13 -5.03 -9.21
C SER A 19 -2.72 -4.46 -9.36
N ALA A 20 -1.98 -4.91 -10.38
CA ALA A 20 -0.64 -4.43 -10.71
C ALA A 20 -0.60 -2.95 -11.11
N PHE A 21 -1.73 -2.40 -11.51
CA PHE A 21 -1.85 -1.02 -11.94
C PHE A 21 -1.45 0.00 -10.86
N GLY A 22 -1.72 -0.31 -9.57
CA GLY A 22 -1.30 0.51 -8.45
C GLY A 22 0.22 0.78 -8.42
N PRO A 23 1.07 -0.26 -8.32
CA PRO A 23 2.52 -0.13 -8.42
C PRO A 23 2.99 0.55 -9.70
N PHE A 24 2.43 0.23 -10.87
CA PHE A 24 2.83 0.90 -12.11
C PHE A 24 2.58 2.41 -12.06
N VAL A 25 1.43 2.85 -11.56
CA VAL A 25 1.10 4.28 -11.43
C VAL A 25 1.99 4.99 -10.40
N MET A 26 2.41 4.28 -9.34
CA MET A 26 3.17 4.87 -8.24
C MET A 26 4.68 4.82 -8.45
N ASP A 27 5.20 3.67 -8.86
CA ASP A 27 6.63 3.40 -8.74
C ASP A 27 7.37 3.58 -10.08
N MET A 28 6.66 3.50 -11.21
CA MET A 28 7.28 3.50 -12.52
C MET A 28 7.96 4.84 -12.88
N TYR A 29 7.45 5.96 -12.40
CA TYR A 29 8.03 7.27 -12.71
C TYR A 29 9.06 7.78 -11.68
N LEU A 30 9.29 7.01 -10.60
CA LEU A 30 10.26 7.37 -9.55
C LEU A 30 11.65 7.71 -10.10
N PRO A 31 12.21 6.96 -11.08
CA PRO A 31 13.53 7.28 -11.64
C PRO A 31 13.62 8.67 -12.26
N THR A 32 12.49 9.25 -12.67
CA THR A 32 12.43 10.58 -13.34
C THR A 32 12.17 11.74 -12.40
N LEU A 33 11.91 11.50 -11.11
CA LEU A 33 11.66 12.59 -10.16
C LEU A 33 12.77 13.64 -10.13
N PRO A 34 14.08 13.28 -10.14
CA PRO A 34 15.15 14.26 -10.18
C PRO A 34 15.15 15.13 -11.44
N THR A 35 14.88 14.55 -12.61
CA THR A 35 14.86 15.30 -13.90
C THR A 35 13.63 16.21 -14.02
N MET A 36 12.51 15.85 -13.39
CA MET A 36 11.29 16.68 -13.35
C MET A 36 11.50 17.99 -12.61
N THR A 37 12.43 18.08 -11.66
CA THR A 37 12.77 19.34 -10.98
C THR A 37 13.28 20.38 -11.98
N GLY A 38 14.15 19.95 -12.91
CA GLY A 38 14.65 20.80 -13.99
C GLY A 38 13.58 21.14 -15.03
N TYR A 39 12.76 20.16 -15.43
CA TYR A 39 11.69 20.38 -16.42
C TYR A 39 10.66 21.42 -15.97
N PHE A 40 10.17 21.29 -14.73
CA PHE A 40 9.18 22.22 -14.17
C PHE A 40 9.81 23.44 -13.48
N ASN A 41 11.15 23.56 -13.49
CA ASN A 41 11.89 24.61 -12.80
C ASN A 41 11.42 24.82 -11.36
N THR A 42 11.45 23.73 -10.58
CA THR A 42 10.85 23.70 -9.23
C THR A 42 11.71 22.89 -8.25
N SER A 43 11.34 22.91 -6.96
CA SER A 43 12.04 22.17 -5.91
C SER A 43 11.69 20.67 -5.90
N SER A 44 12.58 19.86 -5.32
CA SER A 44 12.32 18.42 -5.11
C SER A 44 11.04 18.17 -4.30
N SER A 45 10.76 19.01 -3.30
CA SER A 45 9.54 18.92 -2.49
C SER A 45 8.27 19.11 -3.34
N MET A 46 8.28 20.03 -4.30
CA MET A 46 7.15 20.26 -5.19
C MET A 46 6.92 19.08 -6.15
N VAL A 47 7.98 18.45 -6.66
CA VAL A 47 7.87 17.25 -7.48
C VAL A 47 7.34 16.08 -6.66
N GLN A 48 7.79 15.94 -5.42
CA GLN A 48 7.30 14.91 -4.48
C GLN A 48 5.83 15.10 -4.13
N LEU A 49 5.27 16.33 -4.21
CA LEU A 49 3.82 16.53 -4.08
C LEU A 49 3.02 15.78 -5.17
N GLY A 50 3.59 15.53 -6.35
CA GLY A 50 2.96 14.67 -7.37
C GLY A 50 2.79 13.23 -6.90
N LEU A 51 3.79 12.68 -6.17
CA LEU A 51 3.70 11.38 -5.52
C LEU A 51 2.65 11.40 -4.40
N THR A 52 2.74 12.39 -3.51
CA THR A 52 1.77 12.63 -2.43
C THR A 52 0.34 12.71 -2.93
N ALA A 53 0.09 13.49 -3.97
CA ALA A 53 -1.24 13.66 -4.55
C ALA A 53 -1.81 12.33 -5.05
N SER A 54 -0.99 11.51 -5.73
CA SER A 54 -1.40 10.17 -6.15
C SER A 54 -1.73 9.26 -4.98
N MET A 55 -0.95 9.32 -3.89
CA MET A 55 -1.19 8.52 -2.69
C MET A 55 -2.48 8.92 -1.99
N ILE A 56 -2.72 10.21 -1.81
CA ILE A 56 -3.98 10.73 -1.27
C ILE A 56 -5.14 10.32 -2.18
N GLY A 57 -4.94 10.41 -3.49
CA GLY A 57 -5.91 9.95 -4.49
C GLY A 57 -6.23 8.46 -4.34
N LEU A 58 -5.20 7.62 -4.23
CA LEU A 58 -5.36 6.17 -4.01
C LEU A 58 -6.09 5.88 -2.69
N ALA A 59 -5.74 6.58 -1.60
CA ALA A 59 -6.41 6.43 -0.31
C ALA A 59 -7.91 6.77 -0.41
N ALA A 60 -8.22 7.95 -0.97
CA ALA A 60 -9.60 8.41 -1.15
C ALA A 60 -10.38 7.48 -2.10
N GLY A 61 -9.77 7.09 -3.22
CA GLY A 61 -10.38 6.20 -4.20
C GLY A 61 -10.70 4.82 -3.63
N GLN A 62 -9.84 4.26 -2.75
CA GLN A 62 -10.11 2.98 -2.09
C GLN A 62 -11.37 3.04 -1.21
N LEU A 63 -11.60 4.15 -0.51
CA LEU A 63 -12.78 4.33 0.32
C LEU A 63 -14.06 4.55 -0.50
N VAL A 64 -13.94 5.12 -1.69
CA VAL A 64 -15.07 5.49 -2.56
C VAL A 64 -15.45 4.35 -3.50
N PHE A 65 -14.49 3.74 -4.23
CA PHE A 65 -14.80 2.77 -5.29
C PHE A 65 -15.35 1.45 -4.78
N GLY A 66 -15.05 1.04 -3.55
CA GLY A 66 -15.68 -0.13 -2.94
C GLY A 66 -17.21 0.02 -2.95
N PRO A 67 -17.74 0.94 -2.14
CA PRO A 67 -19.17 1.20 -2.06
C PRO A 67 -19.82 1.60 -3.39
N VAL A 68 -19.16 2.41 -4.22
CA VAL A 68 -19.70 2.82 -5.54
C VAL A 68 -19.90 1.61 -6.43
N SER A 69 -18.94 0.68 -6.46
CA SER A 69 -19.04 -0.54 -7.27
C SER A 69 -20.09 -1.54 -6.75
N ASP A 70 -20.36 -1.54 -5.43
CA ASP A 70 -21.43 -2.32 -4.83
C ASP A 70 -22.82 -1.80 -5.23
N LYS A 71 -22.95 -0.49 -5.47
CA LYS A 71 -24.21 0.15 -5.83
C LYS A 71 -24.48 0.12 -7.34
N PHE A 72 -23.49 0.54 -8.13
CA PHE A 72 -23.67 0.77 -9.58
C PHE A 72 -23.23 -0.43 -10.44
N GLY A 73 -22.64 -1.46 -9.81
CA GLY A 73 -22.07 -2.63 -10.47
C GLY A 73 -20.56 -2.49 -10.70
N ARG A 74 -19.88 -3.63 -10.78
CA ARG A 74 -18.42 -3.69 -10.94
C ARG A 74 -17.96 -3.12 -12.27
N ARG A 75 -18.61 -3.56 -13.35
CA ARG A 75 -18.26 -3.18 -14.72
C ARG A 75 -18.42 -1.68 -14.95
N SER A 76 -19.56 -1.11 -14.59
CA SER A 76 -19.84 0.32 -14.79
C SER A 76 -18.87 1.22 -14.03
N SER A 77 -18.60 0.87 -12.77
CA SER A 77 -17.66 1.60 -11.92
C SER A 77 -16.21 1.47 -12.42
N LEU A 78 -15.83 0.30 -12.93
CA LEU A 78 -14.52 0.07 -13.52
C LEU A 78 -14.33 0.87 -14.81
N LEU A 79 -15.31 0.89 -15.71
CA LEU A 79 -15.27 1.71 -16.92
C LEU A 79 -15.09 3.19 -16.59
N ALA A 80 -15.88 3.72 -15.63
CA ALA A 80 -15.73 5.10 -15.18
C ALA A 80 -14.34 5.38 -14.61
N ALA A 81 -13.80 4.47 -13.79
CA ALA A 81 -12.45 4.59 -13.25
C ALA A 81 -11.38 4.59 -14.36
N MET A 82 -11.45 3.70 -15.33
CA MET A 82 -10.47 3.62 -16.42
C MET A 82 -10.54 4.83 -17.35
N ILE A 83 -11.73 5.35 -17.65
CA ILE A 83 -11.90 6.58 -18.44
C ILE A 83 -11.27 7.77 -17.69
N LEU A 84 -11.57 7.92 -16.40
CA LEU A 84 -11.01 8.98 -15.57
C LEU A 84 -9.48 8.87 -15.49
N PHE A 85 -8.95 7.64 -15.41
CA PHE A 85 -7.51 7.38 -15.43
C PHE A 85 -6.87 7.83 -16.74
N LEU A 86 -7.47 7.49 -17.90
CA LEU A 86 -6.95 7.87 -19.20
C LEU A 86 -6.94 9.40 -19.37
N LEU A 87 -8.03 10.07 -18.99
CA LEU A 87 -8.13 11.53 -19.08
C LEU A 87 -7.10 12.22 -18.18
N SER A 88 -6.95 11.76 -16.95
CA SER A 88 -5.95 12.34 -16.03
C SER A 88 -4.52 12.04 -16.45
N THR A 89 -4.24 10.86 -17.00
CA THR A 89 -2.91 10.50 -17.52
C THR A 89 -2.55 11.33 -18.75
N ALA A 90 -3.48 11.49 -19.69
CA ALA A 90 -3.29 12.39 -20.83
C ALA A 90 -3.05 13.83 -20.39
N GLY A 91 -3.81 14.30 -19.39
CA GLY A 91 -3.59 15.61 -18.77
C GLY A 91 -2.20 15.72 -18.13
N CYS A 92 -1.70 14.69 -17.43
CA CYS A 92 -0.34 14.69 -16.88
C CYS A 92 0.72 14.88 -17.99
N ILE A 93 0.55 14.22 -19.14
CA ILE A 93 1.47 14.34 -20.29
C ILE A 93 1.48 15.79 -20.82
N LEU A 94 0.31 16.44 -20.83
CA LEU A 94 0.12 17.79 -21.37
C LEU A 94 0.36 18.89 -20.32
N SER A 95 0.78 18.55 -19.09
CA SER A 95 0.97 19.54 -18.03
C SER A 95 2.22 20.40 -18.28
N GLU A 96 2.04 21.70 -18.26
CA GLU A 96 3.11 22.71 -18.41
C GLU A 96 3.64 23.19 -17.05
N THR A 97 2.84 23.06 -16.00
CA THR A 97 3.20 23.48 -14.64
C THR A 97 3.12 22.33 -13.64
N ILE A 98 3.97 22.40 -12.61
CA ILE A 98 3.97 21.38 -11.55
C ILE A 98 2.62 21.30 -10.82
N LEU A 99 1.89 22.41 -10.65
CA LEU A 99 0.59 22.43 -10.00
C LEU A 99 -0.47 21.70 -10.82
N GLN A 100 -0.48 21.87 -12.16
CA GLN A 100 -1.34 21.10 -13.06
C GLN A 100 -1.05 19.61 -12.95
N PHE A 101 0.25 19.24 -13.00
CA PHE A 101 0.69 17.87 -12.84
C PHE A 101 0.22 17.27 -11.51
N VAL A 102 0.45 17.96 -10.38
CA VAL A 102 0.04 17.52 -9.04
C VAL A 102 -1.47 17.32 -8.94
N ALA A 103 -2.28 18.24 -9.45
CA ALA A 103 -3.73 18.13 -9.46
C ALA A 103 -4.21 16.92 -10.27
N LEU A 104 -3.62 16.69 -11.45
CA LEU A 104 -3.94 15.57 -12.31
C LEU A 104 -3.48 14.23 -11.72
N ARG A 105 -2.35 14.21 -11.01
CA ARG A 105 -1.88 13.03 -10.24
C ARG A 105 -2.85 12.63 -9.12
N LEU A 106 -3.49 13.60 -8.45
CA LEU A 106 -4.55 13.31 -7.48
C LEU A 106 -5.71 12.55 -8.13
N VAL A 107 -6.19 13.08 -9.26
CA VAL A 107 -7.29 12.46 -10.02
C VAL A 107 -6.90 11.08 -10.55
N GLN A 108 -5.68 10.95 -11.07
CA GLN A 108 -5.12 9.69 -11.56
C GLN A 108 -5.03 8.63 -10.43
N GLY A 109 -4.62 9.05 -9.22
CA GLY A 109 -4.59 8.18 -8.03
C GLY A 109 -5.99 7.69 -7.64
N ILE A 110 -6.99 8.60 -7.59
CA ILE A 110 -8.39 8.24 -7.33
C ILE A 110 -8.85 7.18 -8.35
N ALA A 111 -8.61 7.41 -9.62
CA ALA A 111 -9.01 6.51 -10.70
C ALA A 111 -8.29 5.16 -10.63
N GLY A 112 -6.98 5.15 -10.38
CA GLY A 112 -6.17 3.93 -10.23
C GLY A 112 -6.64 3.03 -9.09
N ALA A 113 -7.09 3.63 -7.97
CA ALA A 113 -7.68 2.90 -6.86
C ALA A 113 -8.90 2.07 -7.28
N GLY A 114 -9.69 2.56 -8.25
CA GLY A 114 -10.84 1.84 -8.78
C GLY A 114 -10.45 0.48 -9.35
N GLY A 115 -9.38 0.39 -10.14
CA GLY A 115 -8.86 -0.87 -10.66
C GLY A 115 -8.48 -1.84 -9.54
N VAL A 116 -7.69 -1.37 -8.57
CA VAL A 116 -7.17 -2.19 -7.45
C VAL A 116 -8.31 -2.73 -6.57
N VAL A 117 -9.27 -1.89 -6.19
CA VAL A 117 -10.38 -2.29 -5.29
C VAL A 117 -11.36 -3.19 -6.00
N ILE A 118 -11.76 -2.82 -7.23
CA ILE A 118 -12.77 -3.57 -7.97
C ILE A 118 -12.23 -4.95 -8.38
N SER A 119 -10.92 -5.09 -8.65
CA SER A 119 -10.33 -6.40 -8.93
C SER A 119 -10.55 -7.41 -7.80
N ARG A 120 -10.34 -7.00 -6.56
CA ARG A 120 -10.56 -7.84 -5.36
C ARG A 120 -12.05 -8.12 -5.14
N SER A 121 -12.90 -7.13 -5.39
CA SER A 121 -14.36 -7.29 -5.28
C SER A 121 -14.89 -8.30 -6.30
N ILE A 122 -14.43 -8.24 -7.56
CA ILE A 122 -14.79 -9.22 -8.60
C ILE A 122 -14.32 -10.63 -8.21
N ALA A 123 -13.13 -10.77 -7.64
CA ALA A 123 -12.65 -12.06 -7.14
C ALA A 123 -13.59 -12.62 -6.06
N ALA A 124 -14.02 -11.78 -5.11
CA ALA A 124 -14.94 -12.17 -4.05
C ALA A 124 -16.37 -12.48 -4.55
N ASP A 125 -16.81 -11.83 -5.63
CA ASP A 125 -18.13 -12.10 -6.25
C ASP A 125 -18.15 -13.45 -7.00
N LYS A 126 -17.00 -13.85 -7.60
CA LYS A 126 -16.93 -15.02 -8.50
C LYS A 126 -16.45 -16.30 -7.79
N TYR A 127 -15.70 -16.18 -6.72
CA TYR A 127 -15.04 -17.29 -6.05
C TYR A 127 -15.37 -17.29 -4.55
N ALA A 128 -15.36 -18.47 -3.92
CA ALA A 128 -15.61 -18.64 -2.50
C ALA A 128 -14.60 -19.62 -1.85
N GLY A 129 -14.45 -19.55 -0.55
CA GLY A 129 -13.62 -20.47 0.22
C GLY A 129 -12.19 -20.56 -0.29
N HIS A 130 -11.71 -21.76 -0.56
CA HIS A 130 -10.34 -22.03 -1.01
C HIS A 130 -10.03 -21.43 -2.39
N GLU A 131 -11.01 -21.41 -3.30
CA GLU A 131 -10.81 -20.81 -4.63
C GLU A 131 -10.62 -19.28 -4.56
N LEU A 132 -11.36 -18.60 -3.69
CA LEU A 132 -11.17 -17.18 -3.43
C LEU A 132 -9.78 -16.90 -2.85
N ALA A 133 -9.36 -17.70 -1.87
CA ALA A 133 -8.02 -17.57 -1.28
C ALA A 133 -6.92 -17.74 -2.33
N ALA A 134 -7.04 -18.75 -3.19
CA ALA A 134 -6.11 -18.99 -4.29
C ALA A 134 -6.09 -17.82 -5.30
N MET A 135 -7.26 -17.29 -5.67
CA MET A 135 -7.35 -16.15 -6.57
C MET A 135 -6.71 -14.89 -5.98
N LEU A 136 -6.99 -14.57 -4.71
CA LEU A 136 -6.40 -13.43 -4.03
C LEU A 136 -4.87 -13.59 -3.86
N ALA A 137 -4.38 -14.82 -3.66
CA ALA A 137 -2.94 -15.10 -3.62
C ALA A 137 -2.28 -14.84 -4.98
N ILE A 138 -2.91 -15.25 -6.10
CA ILE A 138 -2.40 -14.97 -7.45
C ILE A 138 -2.40 -13.45 -7.72
N ILE A 139 -3.48 -12.74 -7.39
CA ILE A 139 -3.57 -11.28 -7.52
C ILE A 139 -2.45 -10.61 -6.70
N GLY A 140 -2.23 -11.07 -5.46
CA GLY A 140 -1.18 -10.58 -4.59
C GLY A 140 0.23 -10.84 -5.15
N ALA A 141 0.47 -12.02 -5.71
CA ALA A 141 1.75 -12.35 -6.34
C ALA A 141 2.03 -11.47 -7.57
N ILE A 142 1.03 -11.26 -8.43
CA ILE A 142 1.16 -10.36 -9.60
C ILE A 142 1.44 -8.91 -9.13
N ASN A 143 0.76 -8.44 -8.08
CA ASN A 143 1.01 -7.13 -7.51
C ASN A 143 2.44 -7.01 -6.94
N GLY A 144 2.95 -8.04 -6.27
CA GLY A 144 4.33 -8.09 -5.77
C GLY A 144 5.37 -8.06 -6.90
N ILE A 145 5.15 -8.82 -7.97
CA ILE A 145 6.01 -8.77 -9.16
C ILE A 145 5.97 -7.38 -9.80
N ALA A 146 4.79 -6.77 -9.89
CA ALA A 146 4.63 -5.43 -10.46
C ALA A 146 5.40 -4.36 -9.67
N THR A 147 5.47 -4.46 -8.34
CA THR A 147 6.24 -3.53 -7.50
C THR A 147 7.75 -3.59 -7.81
N VAL A 148 8.27 -4.75 -8.19
CA VAL A 148 9.67 -4.90 -8.62
C VAL A 148 9.85 -4.48 -10.08
N ALA A 149 8.91 -4.86 -10.95
CA ALA A 149 9.02 -4.61 -12.39
C ALA A 149 8.76 -3.14 -12.78
N ALA A 150 7.89 -2.43 -12.04
CA ALA A 150 7.50 -1.06 -12.38
C ALA A 150 8.69 -0.08 -12.39
N PRO A 151 9.54 0.03 -11.34
CA PRO A 151 10.68 0.93 -11.38
C PRO A 151 11.73 0.51 -12.42
N ILE A 152 11.93 -0.79 -12.68
CA ILE A 152 12.86 -1.28 -13.70
C ILE A 152 12.39 -0.87 -15.11
N ALA A 153 11.10 -1.09 -15.40
CA ALA A 153 10.51 -0.62 -16.65
C ALA A 153 10.55 0.92 -16.75
N GLY A 154 10.35 1.60 -15.62
CA GLY A 154 10.47 3.05 -15.50
C GLY A 154 11.87 3.55 -15.81
N GLY A 155 12.92 2.90 -15.27
CA GLY A 155 14.31 3.22 -15.55
C GLY A 155 14.62 3.12 -17.05
N THR A 156 14.25 2.00 -17.68
CA THR A 156 14.43 1.79 -19.13
C THR A 156 13.69 2.84 -19.97
N LEU A 157 12.41 3.09 -19.65
CA LEU A 157 11.61 4.06 -20.39
C LEU A 157 12.07 5.50 -20.18
N SER A 158 12.64 5.80 -19.00
CA SER A 158 13.16 7.14 -18.71
C SER A 158 14.36 7.50 -19.57
N GLU A 159 15.19 6.52 -19.96
CA GLU A 159 16.33 6.74 -20.86
C GLU A 159 15.90 7.01 -22.31
N ILE A 160 14.74 6.46 -22.72
CA ILE A 160 14.23 6.59 -24.10
C ILE A 160 13.39 7.87 -24.27
N GLY A 161 12.47 8.12 -23.36
CA GLY A 161 11.44 9.15 -23.51
C GLY A 161 11.23 10.05 -22.27
N GLY A 162 12.14 9.98 -21.30
CA GLY A 162 12.01 10.72 -20.06
C GLY A 162 10.72 10.36 -19.31
N TRP A 163 10.24 11.29 -18.50
CA TRP A 163 8.99 11.09 -17.74
C TRP A 163 7.74 11.04 -18.63
N HIS A 164 7.75 11.74 -19.79
CA HIS A 164 6.66 11.68 -20.78
C HIS A 164 6.51 10.24 -21.34
N GLY A 165 7.61 9.56 -21.64
CA GLY A 165 7.59 8.18 -22.15
C GLY A 165 6.92 7.23 -21.17
N ILE A 166 7.15 7.42 -19.87
CA ILE A 166 6.52 6.63 -18.81
C ILE A 166 5.00 6.86 -18.77
N PHE A 167 4.56 8.12 -18.83
CA PHE A 167 3.12 8.43 -18.82
C PHE A 167 2.43 8.00 -20.13
N CYS A 168 3.10 8.03 -21.28
CA CYS A 168 2.60 7.44 -22.53
C CYS A 168 2.41 5.93 -22.39
N PHE A 169 3.35 5.23 -21.76
CA PHE A 169 3.21 3.80 -21.49
C PHE A 169 2.06 3.50 -20.50
N LEU A 170 1.90 4.29 -19.45
CA LEU A 170 0.76 4.19 -18.53
C LEU A 170 -0.57 4.44 -19.25
N LEU A 171 -0.61 5.39 -20.19
CA LEU A 171 -1.77 5.63 -21.03
C LEU A 171 -2.11 4.39 -21.89
N PHE A 172 -1.10 3.79 -22.51
CA PHE A 172 -1.25 2.57 -23.29
C PHE A 172 -1.78 1.40 -22.46
N LEU A 173 -1.23 1.17 -21.25
CA LEU A 173 -1.75 0.17 -20.31
C LEU A 173 -3.19 0.48 -19.91
N GLY A 174 -3.52 1.75 -19.68
CA GLY A 174 -4.87 2.18 -19.36
C GLY A 174 -5.87 1.87 -20.49
N VAL A 175 -5.47 2.04 -21.75
CA VAL A 175 -6.29 1.66 -22.93
C VAL A 175 -6.54 0.15 -22.97
N ILE A 176 -5.52 -0.66 -22.71
CA ILE A 176 -5.67 -2.13 -22.63
C ILE A 176 -6.66 -2.52 -21.52
N LEU A 177 -6.54 -1.91 -20.33
CA LEU A 177 -7.44 -2.18 -19.22
C LEU A 177 -8.86 -1.68 -19.48
N LEU A 178 -9.04 -0.55 -20.16
CA LEU A 178 -10.34 -0.08 -20.59
C LEU A 178 -10.97 -1.07 -21.58
N ALA A 179 -10.22 -1.53 -22.57
CA ALA A 179 -10.70 -2.55 -23.53
C ALA A 179 -11.09 -3.86 -22.83
N GLY A 180 -10.26 -4.31 -21.86
CA GLY A 180 -10.58 -5.44 -21.00
C GLY A 180 -11.85 -5.22 -20.18
N SER A 181 -12.08 -4.00 -19.70
CA SER A 181 -13.29 -3.62 -18.95
C SER A 181 -14.55 -3.65 -19.81
N PHE A 182 -14.46 -3.31 -21.09
CA PHE A 182 -15.57 -3.48 -22.04
C PHE A 182 -15.88 -4.96 -22.30
N HIS A 183 -14.86 -5.81 -22.35
CA HIS A 183 -15.04 -7.25 -22.54
C HIS A 183 -15.48 -7.98 -21.27
N PHE A 184 -15.25 -7.39 -20.10
CA PHE A 184 -15.63 -7.96 -18.81
C PHE A 184 -17.15 -7.97 -18.65
N ASN A 185 -17.70 -9.14 -18.28
CA ASN A 185 -19.12 -9.29 -17.95
C ASN A 185 -19.35 -8.99 -16.48
N GLU A 186 -20.44 -8.27 -16.17
CA GLU A 186 -20.82 -7.89 -14.81
C GLU A 186 -20.85 -9.12 -13.88
N SER A 187 -20.17 -9.00 -12.73
CA SER A 187 -20.11 -10.06 -11.71
C SER A 187 -21.20 -9.93 -10.65
N LEU A 188 -21.71 -8.70 -10.44
CA LEU A 188 -22.70 -8.40 -9.42
C LEU A 188 -24.10 -8.33 -10.03
N SER A 189 -25.00 -9.25 -9.66
CA SER A 189 -26.38 -9.23 -10.15
C SER A 189 -27.13 -7.99 -9.64
N SER A 190 -28.15 -7.55 -10.40
CA SER A 190 -28.96 -6.38 -10.02
C SER A 190 -29.63 -6.51 -8.66
N GLU A 191 -29.94 -7.74 -8.26
CA GLU A 191 -30.60 -8.08 -6.99
C GLU A 191 -29.62 -8.00 -5.80
N GLN A 192 -28.33 -8.24 -6.06
CA GLN A 192 -27.26 -8.18 -5.06
C GLN A 192 -26.70 -6.78 -4.85
N ARG A 193 -27.08 -5.83 -5.73
CA ARG A 193 -26.65 -4.44 -5.59
C ARG A 193 -27.20 -3.82 -4.32
N ALA A 194 -26.30 -3.34 -3.49
CA ALA A 194 -26.66 -2.77 -2.22
C ALA A 194 -27.56 -1.54 -2.38
N SER A 195 -28.65 -1.47 -1.61
CA SER A 195 -29.36 -0.22 -1.36
C SER A 195 -28.47 0.64 -0.45
N MET A 196 -27.48 1.32 -1.03
CA MET A 196 -26.46 1.99 -0.26
C MET A 196 -26.98 3.31 0.30
N ARG A 197 -27.14 3.35 1.63
CA ARG A 197 -27.17 4.62 2.38
C ARG A 197 -25.78 4.90 2.90
N TRP A 198 -25.17 6.01 2.50
CA TRP A 198 -23.84 6.44 2.95
C TRP A 198 -23.73 6.44 4.48
N SER A 199 -24.83 6.76 5.18
CA SER A 199 -24.90 6.70 6.66
C SER A 199 -24.57 5.30 7.21
N ASN A 200 -24.94 4.23 6.53
CA ASN A 200 -24.63 2.87 6.97
C ASN A 200 -23.14 2.53 6.75
N VAL A 201 -22.55 3.04 5.68
CA VAL A 201 -21.09 2.90 5.41
C VAL A 201 -20.32 3.62 6.51
N PHE A 202 -20.60 4.89 6.79
CA PHE A 202 -19.94 5.65 7.86
C PHE A 202 -20.13 5.00 9.23
N ARG A 203 -21.32 4.47 9.51
CA ARG A 203 -21.59 3.77 10.80
C ARG A 203 -20.70 2.53 10.94
N ARG A 204 -20.49 1.75 9.89
CA ARG A 204 -19.61 0.58 9.90
C ARG A 204 -18.15 0.98 10.08
N PHE A 205 -17.68 2.03 9.38
CA PHE A 205 -16.34 2.58 9.61
C PHE A 205 -16.14 2.99 11.07
N ARG A 206 -17.11 3.70 11.66
CA ARG A 206 -17.08 4.09 13.07
C ARG A 206 -17.05 2.89 14.02
N THR A 207 -17.69 1.78 13.68
CA THR A 207 -17.64 0.56 14.48
C THR A 207 -16.24 -0.02 14.54
N VAL A 208 -15.58 -0.16 13.39
CA VAL A 208 -14.21 -0.69 13.29
C VAL A 208 -13.21 0.24 13.97
N THR A 209 -13.34 1.56 13.81
CA THR A 209 -12.45 2.54 14.46
C THR A 209 -12.66 2.67 15.96
N ARG A 210 -13.73 2.11 16.55
CA ARG A 210 -13.90 2.01 17.99
C ARG A 210 -13.11 0.89 18.64
N ASN A 211 -12.67 -0.09 17.86
CA ASN A 211 -11.81 -1.15 18.35
C ASN A 211 -10.39 -0.61 18.59
N ARG A 212 -10.08 -0.34 19.86
CA ARG A 212 -8.80 0.25 20.26
C ARG A 212 -7.60 -0.63 19.90
N GLN A 213 -7.77 -1.95 19.94
CA GLN A 213 -6.70 -2.89 19.56
C GLN A 213 -6.39 -2.78 18.06
N TYR A 214 -7.43 -2.76 17.23
CA TYR A 214 -7.32 -2.53 15.80
C TYR A 214 -6.64 -1.18 15.50
N LEU A 215 -7.05 -0.10 16.19
CA LEU A 215 -6.42 1.21 16.03
C LEU A 215 -4.93 1.23 16.35
N CYS A 216 -4.49 0.52 17.40
CA CYS A 216 -3.06 0.43 17.70
C CYS A 216 -2.28 -0.24 16.57
N TYR A 217 -2.78 -1.36 16.02
CA TYR A 217 -2.10 -2.05 14.93
C TYR A 217 -2.15 -1.27 13.62
N ILE A 218 -3.26 -0.61 13.29
CA ILE A 218 -3.35 0.18 12.05
C ILE A 218 -2.50 1.46 12.11
N LEU A 219 -2.36 2.10 13.27
CA LEU A 219 -1.45 3.24 13.44
C LEU A 219 0.01 2.79 13.32
N GLN A 220 0.36 1.69 13.95
CA GLN A 220 1.70 1.11 13.82
C GLN A 220 2.01 0.75 12.35
N TYR A 221 1.05 0.14 11.64
CA TYR A 221 1.13 -0.12 10.21
C TYR A 221 1.35 1.17 9.40
N GLY A 222 0.57 2.22 9.68
CA GLY A 222 0.69 3.52 9.01
C GLY A 222 2.08 4.16 9.22
N LEU A 223 2.62 4.08 10.42
CA LEU A 223 3.97 4.58 10.74
C LEU A 223 5.06 3.79 9.97
N THR A 224 4.92 2.47 9.89
CA THR A 224 5.81 1.62 9.07
C THR A 224 5.72 1.98 7.58
N MET A 225 4.50 2.23 7.08
CA MET A 225 4.30 2.74 5.72
C MET A 225 4.94 4.12 5.53
N GLY A 226 4.88 4.99 6.54
CA GLY A 226 5.58 6.28 6.53
C GLY A 226 7.09 6.13 6.29
N VAL A 227 7.74 5.15 6.93
CA VAL A 227 9.18 4.85 6.70
C VAL A 227 9.42 4.37 5.25
N LEU A 228 8.56 3.48 4.74
CA LEU A 228 8.65 3.03 3.36
C LEU A 228 8.53 4.19 2.38
N PHE A 229 7.53 5.04 2.56
CA PHE A 229 7.28 6.15 1.64
C PHE A 229 8.29 7.29 1.79
N ALA A 230 8.92 7.45 2.96
CA ALA A 230 10.09 8.31 3.11
C ALA A 230 11.24 7.83 2.21
N ASN A 231 11.49 6.50 2.15
CA ASN A 231 12.47 5.94 1.23
C ASN A 231 12.04 6.13 -0.23
N ILE A 232 10.81 5.78 -0.60
CA ILE A 232 10.30 5.94 -1.96
C ILE A 232 10.46 7.38 -2.46
N ALA A 233 10.20 8.38 -1.61
CA ALA A 233 10.29 9.78 -1.98
C ALA A 233 11.74 10.31 -2.03
N SER A 234 12.63 9.84 -1.15
CA SER A 234 14.00 10.36 -1.04
C SER A 234 15.03 9.60 -1.88
N ALA A 235 14.87 8.28 -2.04
CA ALA A 235 15.85 7.42 -2.70
C ALA A 235 16.22 7.86 -4.13
N PRO A 236 15.29 8.30 -5.02
CA PRO A 236 15.66 8.77 -6.35
C PRO A 236 16.64 9.95 -6.31
N PHE A 237 16.43 10.87 -5.39
CA PHE A 237 17.29 12.05 -5.23
C PHE A 237 18.61 11.70 -4.56
N ILE A 238 18.60 10.85 -3.52
CA ILE A 238 19.83 10.40 -2.83
C ILE A 238 20.70 9.60 -3.80
N MET A 239 20.15 8.62 -4.48
CA MET A 239 20.93 7.73 -5.35
C MET A 239 21.40 8.44 -6.63
N GLN A 240 20.54 9.22 -7.30
CA GLN A 240 20.88 9.83 -8.59
C GLN A 240 21.59 11.18 -8.42
N GLN A 241 21.09 12.11 -7.56
CA GLN A 241 21.69 13.45 -7.45
C GLN A 241 22.88 13.48 -6.51
N HIS A 242 22.87 12.72 -5.40
CA HIS A 242 23.97 12.74 -4.43
C HIS A 242 25.06 11.72 -4.79
N TYR A 243 24.68 10.47 -5.09
CA TYR A 243 25.66 9.41 -5.42
C TYR A 243 25.92 9.26 -6.94
N GLY A 244 25.19 9.95 -7.79
CA GLY A 244 25.44 9.99 -9.25
C GLY A 244 25.02 8.75 -10.02
N LEU A 245 24.11 7.92 -9.48
CA LEU A 245 23.62 6.75 -10.18
C LEU A 245 22.74 7.15 -11.37
N SER A 246 22.77 6.34 -12.43
CA SER A 246 21.83 6.45 -13.53
C SER A 246 20.41 6.06 -13.11
N PRO A 247 19.37 6.47 -13.84
CA PRO A 247 18.00 6.03 -13.60
C PRO A 247 17.82 4.51 -13.58
N MET A 248 18.58 3.79 -14.42
CA MET A 248 18.56 2.33 -14.48
C MET A 248 19.20 1.71 -13.23
N GLU A 249 20.38 2.19 -12.81
CA GLU A 249 21.05 1.70 -11.61
C GLU A 249 20.20 1.92 -10.36
N PHE A 250 19.57 3.12 -10.23
CA PHE A 250 18.58 3.38 -9.19
C PHE A 250 17.44 2.34 -9.22
N SER A 251 16.90 2.07 -10.40
CA SER A 251 15.77 1.15 -10.56
C SER A 251 16.11 -0.29 -10.16
N LEU A 252 17.35 -0.74 -10.47
CA LEU A 252 17.85 -2.05 -10.06
C LEU A 252 18.01 -2.16 -8.54
N CYS A 253 18.58 -1.14 -7.88
CA CYS A 253 18.71 -1.08 -6.43
C CYS A 253 17.31 -1.08 -5.77
N PHE A 254 16.39 -0.26 -6.28
CA PHE A 254 15.02 -0.19 -5.78
C PHE A 254 14.28 -1.54 -5.94
N GLY A 255 14.48 -2.22 -7.07
CA GLY A 255 13.96 -3.57 -7.30
C GLY A 255 14.54 -4.60 -6.32
N ALA A 256 15.84 -4.55 -6.03
CA ALA A 256 16.50 -5.39 -5.04
C ALA A 256 15.91 -5.16 -3.64
N ASN A 257 15.68 -3.90 -3.26
CA ASN A 257 15.04 -3.53 -2.01
C ASN A 257 13.61 -4.05 -1.89
N ALA A 258 12.84 -4.03 -2.98
CA ALA A 258 11.50 -4.61 -3.02
C ALA A 258 11.53 -6.13 -2.84
N ILE A 259 12.51 -6.82 -3.44
CA ILE A 259 12.71 -8.27 -3.24
C ILE A 259 13.04 -8.57 -1.77
N ALA A 260 13.89 -7.76 -1.12
CA ALA A 260 14.20 -7.93 0.30
C ALA A 260 12.93 -7.84 1.18
N MET A 261 12.04 -6.88 0.88
CA MET A 261 10.75 -6.75 1.56
C MET A 261 9.87 -8.00 1.37
N VAL A 262 9.80 -8.55 0.17
CA VAL A 262 9.00 -9.76 -0.13
C VAL A 262 9.55 -10.97 0.62
N ILE A 263 10.88 -11.15 0.61
CA ILE A 263 11.54 -12.25 1.32
C ILE A 263 11.26 -12.14 2.84
N SER A 264 11.46 -10.97 3.42
CA SER A 264 11.26 -10.75 4.86
C SER A 264 9.78 -10.87 5.27
N SER A 265 8.85 -10.46 4.41
CA SER A 265 7.41 -10.69 4.58
C SER A 265 7.08 -12.19 4.65
N THR A 266 7.74 -13.00 3.81
CA THR A 266 7.59 -14.47 3.82
C THR A 266 8.22 -15.08 5.08
N VAL A 267 9.34 -14.55 5.55
CA VAL A 267 9.97 -14.97 6.80
C VAL A 267 9.09 -14.63 8.00
N ALA A 268 8.41 -13.48 8.00
CA ALA A 268 7.48 -13.09 9.06
C ALA A 268 6.40 -14.16 9.33
N VAL A 269 5.89 -14.81 8.28
CA VAL A 269 4.86 -15.85 8.39
C VAL A 269 5.40 -17.15 9.04
N ARG A 270 6.72 -17.37 9.03
CA ARG A 270 7.36 -18.51 9.67
C ARG A 270 7.59 -18.36 11.18
N PHE A 271 7.40 -17.16 11.72
CA PHE A 271 7.44 -16.97 13.17
C PHE A 271 6.29 -17.73 13.84
N ARG A 272 6.54 -18.24 15.04
CA ARG A 272 5.52 -18.95 15.83
C ARG A 272 4.27 -18.08 16.07
N ASN A 273 4.47 -16.77 16.26
CA ASN A 273 3.41 -15.80 16.45
C ASN A 273 3.72 -14.53 15.67
N MET A 274 2.71 -13.92 15.05
CA MET A 274 2.85 -12.62 14.38
C MET A 274 3.27 -11.49 15.33
N LYS A 275 3.03 -11.62 16.63
CA LYS A 275 3.47 -10.68 17.66
C LYS A 275 4.99 -10.68 17.81
N ASP A 276 5.60 -11.86 17.78
CA ASP A 276 7.06 -12.00 17.88
C ASP A 276 7.73 -11.41 16.64
N ALA A 277 7.15 -11.65 15.46
CA ALA A 277 7.59 -11.03 14.21
C ALA A 277 7.47 -9.50 14.25
N LEU A 278 6.36 -8.96 14.80
CA LEU A 278 6.16 -7.51 14.96
C LEU A 278 7.17 -6.90 15.94
N GLY A 279 7.38 -7.55 17.10
CA GLY A 279 8.34 -7.11 18.11
C GLY A 279 9.78 -7.08 17.58
N PHE A 280 10.20 -8.19 16.95
CA PHE A 280 11.53 -8.29 16.33
C PHE A 280 11.71 -7.29 15.19
N GLY A 281 10.76 -7.27 14.23
CA GLY A 281 10.84 -6.39 13.06
C GLY A 281 10.88 -4.91 13.43
N SER A 282 10.03 -4.45 14.37
CA SER A 282 10.01 -3.05 14.79
C SER A 282 11.28 -2.65 15.58
N SER A 283 11.85 -3.55 16.38
CA SER A 283 13.11 -3.30 17.11
C SER A 283 14.30 -3.22 16.16
N ALA A 284 14.40 -4.16 15.21
CA ALA A 284 15.46 -4.17 14.20
C ALA A 284 15.33 -2.97 13.25
N MET A 285 14.11 -2.57 12.88
CA MET A 285 13.83 -1.39 12.08
C MET A 285 14.33 -0.12 12.79
N LEU A 286 14.09 0.03 14.11
CA LEU A 286 14.59 1.15 14.90
C LEU A 286 16.13 1.18 14.95
N LEU A 287 16.77 0.04 15.19
CA LEU A 287 18.22 -0.06 15.22
C LEU A 287 18.82 0.35 13.87
N LEU A 288 18.34 -0.23 12.78
CA LEU A 288 18.85 0.04 11.43
C LEU A 288 18.61 1.49 11.00
N SER A 289 17.45 2.06 11.32
CA SER A 289 17.17 3.47 11.02
C SER A 289 18.06 4.42 11.83
N THR A 290 18.43 4.07 13.06
CA THR A 290 19.37 4.84 13.87
C THR A 290 20.77 4.83 13.25
N VAL A 291 21.24 3.64 12.85
CA VAL A 291 22.56 3.51 12.20
C VAL A 291 22.57 4.23 10.85
N LEU A 292 21.49 4.11 10.06
CA LEU A 292 21.36 4.79 8.77
C LEU A 292 21.32 6.31 8.93
N PHE A 293 20.60 6.82 9.94
CA PHE A 293 20.58 8.26 10.24
C PHE A 293 21.99 8.80 10.53
N VAL A 294 22.74 8.12 11.39
CA VAL A 294 24.12 8.49 11.73
C VAL A 294 25.02 8.40 10.48
N ALA A 295 24.89 7.34 9.70
CA ALA A 295 25.68 7.14 8.48
C ALA A 295 25.42 8.27 7.45
N LEU A 296 24.16 8.64 7.22
CA LEU A 296 23.80 9.74 6.33
C LEU A 296 24.27 11.11 6.85
N TYR A 297 24.23 11.31 8.16
CA TYR A 297 24.70 12.54 8.78
C TYR A 297 26.23 12.70 8.64
N LEU A 298 26.97 11.60 8.71
CA LEU A 298 28.45 11.56 8.56
C LEU A 298 28.90 11.51 7.09
N GLY A 299 27.99 11.47 6.13
CA GLY A 299 28.31 11.44 4.69
C GLY A 299 28.89 10.10 4.24
N CYS A 300 28.21 8.99 4.54
CA CYS A 300 28.64 7.64 4.16
C CYS A 300 28.69 7.47 2.63
N ASN A 301 29.44 6.45 2.16
CA ASN A 301 29.46 6.08 0.76
C ASN A 301 28.18 5.34 0.35
N PHE A 302 27.96 5.20 -0.97
CA PHE A 302 26.77 4.57 -1.54
C PHE A 302 26.54 3.14 -1.02
N TRP A 303 27.57 2.31 -0.92
CA TRP A 303 27.40 0.91 -0.52
C TRP A 303 26.96 0.76 0.95
N ILE A 304 27.42 1.64 1.84
CA ILE A 304 26.94 1.67 3.22
C ILE A 304 25.48 2.11 3.27
N TYR A 305 25.12 3.16 2.52
CA TYR A 305 23.74 3.63 2.41
C TYR A 305 22.82 2.51 1.91
N GLU A 306 23.16 1.90 0.78
CA GLU A 306 22.32 0.88 0.15
C GLU A 306 22.17 -0.38 1.00
N THR A 307 23.26 -0.85 1.62
CA THR A 307 23.20 -2.02 2.51
C THR A 307 22.29 -1.75 3.72
N LEU A 308 22.40 -0.59 4.34
CA LEU A 308 21.54 -0.21 5.47
C LEU A 308 20.09 -0.01 5.05
N ALA A 309 19.85 0.62 3.91
CA ALA A 309 18.52 0.81 3.34
C ALA A 309 17.87 -0.54 2.99
N PHE A 310 18.60 -1.44 2.35
CA PHE A 310 18.15 -2.80 2.03
C PHE A 310 17.73 -3.58 3.29
N CYS A 311 18.58 -3.56 4.34
CA CYS A 311 18.25 -4.20 5.62
C CYS A 311 17.05 -3.54 6.31
N LEU A 312 16.98 -2.19 6.30
CA LEU A 312 15.86 -1.44 6.86
C LEU A 312 14.54 -1.80 6.17
N LEU A 313 14.52 -1.82 4.84
CA LEU A 313 13.34 -2.15 4.04
C LEU A 313 12.94 -3.62 4.20
N ALA A 314 13.88 -4.53 4.38
CA ALA A 314 13.57 -5.89 4.79
C ALA A 314 12.79 -5.92 6.11
N MET A 315 13.22 -5.16 7.13
CA MET A 315 12.49 -5.09 8.41
C MET A 315 11.13 -4.36 8.27
N VAL A 316 11.02 -3.38 7.40
CA VAL A 316 9.74 -2.77 7.02
C VAL A 316 8.79 -3.82 6.46
N GLY A 317 9.22 -4.69 5.55
CA GLY A 317 8.42 -5.77 4.98
C GLY A 317 7.90 -6.76 6.04
N MET A 318 8.76 -7.16 6.98
CA MET A 318 8.38 -8.02 8.10
C MET A 318 7.34 -7.34 9.00
N THR A 319 7.60 -6.10 9.40
CA THR A 319 6.74 -5.32 10.29
C THR A 319 5.38 -5.03 9.65
N PHE A 320 5.36 -4.67 8.36
CA PHE A 320 4.18 -4.49 7.54
C PHE A 320 3.28 -5.73 7.54
N THR A 321 3.85 -6.91 7.27
CA THR A 321 3.11 -8.17 7.21
C THR A 321 2.54 -8.53 8.58
N ALA A 322 3.34 -8.42 9.64
CA ALA A 322 2.91 -8.78 10.99
C ALA A 322 1.79 -7.85 11.49
N SER A 323 1.93 -6.53 11.29
CA SER A 323 0.93 -5.55 11.74
C SER A 323 -0.39 -5.66 10.98
N SER A 324 -0.33 -5.86 9.65
CA SER A 324 -1.54 -6.05 8.84
C SER A 324 -2.29 -7.32 9.23
N ALA A 325 -1.60 -8.43 9.47
CA ALA A 325 -2.20 -9.68 9.92
C ALA A 325 -2.87 -9.52 11.29
N LEU A 326 -2.18 -8.89 12.26
CA LEU A 326 -2.73 -8.65 13.59
C LEU A 326 -3.93 -7.67 13.58
N ALA A 327 -3.88 -6.63 12.74
CA ALA A 327 -5.01 -5.72 12.55
C ALA A 327 -6.23 -6.46 11.98
N MET A 328 -6.05 -7.24 10.92
CA MET A 328 -7.13 -8.00 10.29
C MET A 328 -7.72 -9.06 11.22
N ASP A 329 -6.90 -9.65 12.09
CA ASP A 329 -7.36 -10.63 13.09
C ASP A 329 -8.31 -10.02 14.13
N CYS A 330 -8.13 -8.73 14.46
CA CYS A 330 -9.00 -8.00 15.37
C CYS A 330 -10.41 -7.72 14.81
N GLU A 331 -10.58 -7.69 13.47
CA GLU A 331 -11.83 -7.28 12.80
C GLU A 331 -12.28 -8.26 11.71
N ARG A 332 -12.21 -9.57 12.00
CA ARG A 332 -12.58 -10.65 11.05
C ARG A 332 -13.99 -10.50 10.51
N THR A 333 -14.95 -10.06 11.33
CA THR A 333 -16.35 -9.86 10.93
C THR A 333 -16.55 -8.66 10.00
N ASN A 334 -15.64 -7.68 10.05
CA ASN A 334 -15.66 -6.46 9.24
C ASN A 334 -14.45 -6.38 8.30
N ALA A 335 -13.92 -7.53 7.85
CA ALA A 335 -12.65 -7.63 7.13
C ALA A 335 -12.54 -6.70 5.91
N GLY A 336 -13.63 -6.49 5.15
CA GLY A 336 -13.63 -5.57 4.01
C GLY A 336 -13.36 -4.11 4.41
N ILE A 337 -14.01 -3.62 5.48
CA ILE A 337 -13.81 -2.25 5.98
C ILE A 337 -12.44 -2.12 6.65
N ALA A 338 -12.03 -3.11 7.42
CA ALA A 338 -10.72 -3.15 8.04
C ALA A 338 -9.59 -3.10 6.98
N SER A 339 -9.70 -3.87 5.90
CA SER A 339 -8.75 -3.83 4.79
C SER A 339 -8.74 -2.47 4.07
N ALA A 340 -9.89 -1.86 3.83
CA ALA A 340 -9.99 -0.53 3.21
C ALA A 340 -9.33 0.56 4.08
N LEU A 341 -9.59 0.54 5.39
CA LEU A 341 -8.95 1.45 6.35
C LEU A 341 -7.43 1.24 6.40
N LEU A 342 -6.98 0.00 6.36
CA LEU A 342 -5.56 -0.35 6.37
C LEU A 342 -4.86 0.24 5.15
N GLY A 343 -5.41 0.07 3.95
CA GLY A 343 -4.88 0.67 2.73
C GLY A 343 -4.91 2.20 2.77
N ALA A 344 -6.03 2.79 3.20
CA ALA A 344 -6.19 4.25 3.28
C ALA A 344 -5.18 4.88 4.27
N ILE A 345 -4.99 4.29 5.46
CA ILE A 345 -4.03 4.78 6.46
C ILE A 345 -2.60 4.66 5.94
N GLY A 346 -2.23 3.54 5.31
CA GLY A 346 -0.90 3.38 4.71
C GLY A 346 -0.57 4.49 3.73
N PHE A 347 -1.45 4.76 2.79
CA PHE A 347 -1.26 5.84 1.81
C PHE A 347 -1.37 7.24 2.44
N ALA A 348 -2.21 7.44 3.47
CA ALA A 348 -2.30 8.72 4.17
C ALA A 348 -0.98 9.08 4.87
N PHE A 349 -0.35 8.13 5.58
CA PHE A 349 0.97 8.35 6.18
C PHE A 349 2.04 8.60 5.12
N GLY A 350 2.00 7.86 4.00
CA GLY A 350 2.87 8.13 2.87
C GLY A 350 2.68 9.53 2.29
N GLY A 351 1.44 9.95 2.11
CA GLY A 351 1.10 11.28 1.62
C GLY A 351 1.57 12.42 2.55
N ILE A 352 1.63 12.19 3.86
CA ILE A 352 2.16 13.16 4.83
C ILE A 352 3.69 13.20 4.77
N VAL A 353 4.34 12.04 4.73
CA VAL A 353 5.80 11.91 4.87
C VAL A 353 6.54 12.26 3.57
N SER A 354 5.95 11.92 2.41
CA SER A 354 6.60 12.12 1.11
C SER A 354 7.07 13.56 0.85
N PRO A 355 6.25 14.63 1.00
CA PRO A 355 6.72 15.98 0.74
C PRO A 355 7.73 16.49 1.78
N LEU A 356 7.69 15.94 3.00
CA LEU A 356 8.66 16.26 4.05
C LEU A 356 10.07 15.78 3.68
N ALA A 357 10.19 14.67 2.96
CA ALA A 357 11.47 14.11 2.52
C ALA A 357 12.26 15.04 1.59
N GLY A 358 11.57 15.95 0.87
CA GLY A 358 12.20 16.93 -0.03
C GLY A 358 12.57 18.26 0.63
N LEU A 359 12.40 18.43 1.94
CA LEU A 359 12.69 19.67 2.63
C LEU A 359 14.16 19.75 3.05
N GLY A 360 14.82 20.87 2.77
CA GLY A 360 16.19 21.13 3.22
C GLY A 360 17.22 20.18 2.61
N ASN A 361 18.16 19.70 3.45
CA ASN A 361 19.14 18.71 3.03
C ASN A 361 18.50 17.30 3.01
N ILE A 362 18.35 16.72 1.83
CA ILE A 362 17.62 15.49 1.63
C ILE A 362 18.18 14.29 2.40
N LEU A 363 19.50 14.22 2.61
CA LEU A 363 20.15 13.16 3.38
C LEU A 363 19.74 13.22 4.85
N HIS A 364 19.84 14.41 5.45
CA HIS A 364 19.52 14.63 6.85
C HIS A 364 18.02 14.45 7.10
N THR A 365 17.20 15.00 6.21
CA THR A 365 15.74 14.91 6.34
C THR A 365 15.24 13.49 6.16
N ALA A 366 15.74 12.75 5.16
CA ALA A 366 15.40 11.34 4.97
C ALA A 366 15.81 10.48 6.18
N GLY A 367 17.07 10.65 6.66
CA GLY A 367 17.55 9.96 7.85
C GLY A 367 16.70 10.24 9.09
N LEU A 368 16.31 11.50 9.30
CA LEU A 368 15.44 11.89 10.42
C LEU A 368 14.04 11.26 10.31
N LEU A 369 13.46 11.22 9.09
CA LEU A 369 12.17 10.59 8.85
C LEU A 369 12.21 9.08 9.08
N PHE A 370 13.29 8.40 8.66
CA PHE A 370 13.49 6.97 8.95
C PHE A 370 13.55 6.72 10.45
N LEU A 371 14.36 7.51 11.18
CA LEU A 371 14.52 7.38 12.62
C LEU A 371 13.22 7.67 13.37
N ALA A 372 12.60 8.82 13.11
CA ALA A 372 11.35 9.23 13.78
C ALA A 372 10.20 8.26 13.50
N GLY A 373 10.01 7.87 12.23
CA GLY A 373 8.99 6.90 11.82
C GLY A 373 9.21 5.54 12.47
N SER A 374 10.45 5.04 12.51
CA SER A 374 10.79 3.77 13.14
C SER A 374 10.62 3.80 14.65
N LEU A 375 11.00 4.90 15.31
CA LEU A 375 10.83 5.09 16.76
C LEU A 375 9.32 5.08 17.12
N LEU A 376 8.52 5.88 16.44
CA LEU A 376 7.09 5.93 16.68
C LEU A 376 6.41 4.59 16.38
N SER A 377 6.81 3.91 15.29
CA SER A 377 6.34 2.57 14.94
C SER A 377 6.66 1.56 16.03
N HIS A 378 7.90 1.56 16.55
CA HIS A 378 8.32 0.68 17.63
C HIS A 378 7.57 0.93 18.95
N LEU A 379 7.40 2.20 19.34
CA LEU A 379 6.61 2.56 20.52
C LEU A 379 5.16 2.11 20.39
N CYS A 380 4.56 2.30 19.22
CA CYS A 380 3.20 1.88 18.93
C CYS A 380 3.06 0.35 18.94
N ALA A 381 4.05 -0.38 18.42
CA ALA A 381 4.10 -1.84 18.45
C ALA A 381 4.15 -2.37 19.88
N ASN A 382 5.06 -1.83 20.72
CA ASN A 382 5.18 -2.23 22.12
C ASN A 382 3.91 -1.97 22.91
N TYR A 383 3.28 -0.80 22.71
CA TYR A 383 2.01 -0.49 23.34
C TYR A 383 0.89 -1.46 22.93
N ALA A 384 0.79 -1.76 21.63
CA ALA A 384 -0.19 -2.70 21.09
C ALA A 384 0.00 -4.12 21.63
N LEU A 385 1.26 -4.59 21.72
CA LEU A 385 1.61 -5.91 22.24
C LEU A 385 1.37 -6.02 23.75
N ALA A 386 1.74 -5.02 24.54
CA ALA A 386 1.50 -4.98 25.98
C ALA A 386 -0.01 -5.02 26.30
N ARG A 387 -0.80 -4.23 25.58
CA ARG A 387 -2.26 -4.20 25.73
C ARG A 387 -2.92 -5.53 25.36
N HIS A 388 -2.46 -6.18 24.30
CA HIS A 388 -2.99 -7.49 23.90
C HIS A 388 -2.75 -8.54 24.99
N ASN A 389 -1.58 -8.54 25.62
CA ASN A 389 -1.24 -9.47 26.69
C ASN A 389 -2.08 -9.23 27.95
N SER A 390 -2.36 -7.98 28.31
CA SER A 390 -3.22 -7.66 29.46
C SER A 390 -4.69 -8.06 29.23
N THR A 391 -5.21 -7.84 28.02
CA THR A 391 -6.60 -8.26 27.68
C THR A 391 -6.74 -9.79 27.72
N ARG A 392 -5.74 -10.53 27.21
CA ARG A 392 -5.76 -11.99 27.24
C ARG A 392 -5.70 -12.53 28.68
N ARG A 393 -4.87 -11.95 29.54
CA ARG A 393 -4.78 -12.32 30.96
C ARG A 393 -6.11 -12.17 31.69
N ILE A 394 -6.80 -11.05 31.48
CA ILE A 394 -8.14 -10.80 32.05
C ILE A 394 -9.17 -11.82 31.53
N THR A 395 -9.14 -12.11 30.23
CA THR A 395 -10.07 -13.10 29.64
C THR A 395 -9.82 -14.50 30.17
N ASP A 396 -8.54 -14.92 30.30
CA ASP A 396 -8.16 -16.21 30.84
C ASP A 396 -8.54 -16.33 32.33
N GLU A 397 -8.38 -15.28 33.13
CA GLU A 397 -8.82 -15.22 34.54
C GLU A 397 -10.35 -15.31 34.67
N ILE A 398 -11.11 -14.58 33.82
CA ILE A 398 -12.57 -14.67 33.80
C ILE A 398 -13.02 -16.09 33.42
N PHE A 399 -12.37 -16.69 32.39
CA PHE A 399 -12.71 -18.05 31.96
C PHE A 399 -12.39 -19.10 33.03
N TYR A 400 -11.29 -18.91 33.77
CA TYR A 400 -10.92 -19.74 34.90
C TYR A 400 -11.92 -19.62 36.05
N MET A 401 -12.35 -18.39 36.38
CA MET A 401 -13.38 -18.14 37.42
C MET A 401 -14.73 -18.75 37.03
N LEU A 402 -15.15 -18.61 35.75
CA LEU A 402 -16.40 -19.20 35.27
C LEU A 402 -16.37 -20.75 35.29
N ARG A 403 -15.24 -21.37 34.92
CA ARG A 403 -15.05 -22.84 35.06
C ARG A 403 -15.12 -23.29 36.51
N ARG A 404 -14.53 -22.55 37.42
CA ARG A 404 -14.57 -22.88 38.87
C ARG A 404 -15.97 -22.73 39.44
N ALA A 405 -16.72 -21.69 39.06
CA ALA A 405 -18.13 -21.51 39.46
C ALA A 405 -19.04 -22.64 38.93
N SER A 406 -18.82 -23.05 37.66
CA SER A 406 -19.59 -24.19 37.07
C SER A 406 -19.26 -25.55 37.70
N ALA A 407 -18.04 -25.73 38.18
CA ALA A 407 -17.63 -26.94 38.89
C ALA A 407 -18.25 -27.01 40.30
N SER A 408 -18.31 -25.85 41.01
CA SER A 408 -18.95 -25.75 42.34
C SER A 408 -20.46 -26.02 42.29
N THR A 409 -21.14 -25.55 41.22
CA THR A 409 -22.57 -25.79 41.02
C THR A 409 -22.88 -27.28 40.66
N ARG A 410 -21.94 -28.03 40.11
CA ARG A 410 -22.10 -29.46 39.89
C ARG A 410 -21.93 -30.31 41.18
N ILE A 411 -21.13 -29.82 42.13
CA ILE A 411 -20.91 -30.51 43.40
C ILE A 411 -22.14 -30.34 44.33
N LEU A 412 -22.85 -29.17 44.26
CA LEU A 412 -24.06 -28.91 45.05
C LEU A 412 -25.33 -29.59 44.48
N ARG A 413 -25.25 -30.21 43.29
CA ARG A 413 -26.38 -30.95 42.68
C ARG A 413 -26.26 -32.48 42.81
N LYS A 414 -25.22 -32.98 43.47
CA LYS A 414 -25.11 -34.37 43.94
C LYS A 414 -25.32 -34.44 45.43
#